data_fae76445b502fd9fdc16ae050144bf5b
#
_entry.id   fae76445b502fd9fdc16ae050144bf5b
#
_cell.length_a   1.000
_cell.length_b   1.000
_cell.length_c   1.000
_cell.angle_alpha   90.00
_cell.angle_beta   90.00
_cell.angle_gamma   90.00
#
_symmetry.space_group_name_H-M   'P 1'
#
loop_
_entity.id
_entity.type
_entity.pdbx_description
1 polymer ?
#
loop_
_entity_poly.entity_id
_entity_poly.type
_entity_poly.pdbx_seq_one_letter_code
_entity_poly.pdbx_strand_id
1 'polypeptide(L)'
;MFTAAGEYGIDLSIDADRVERLLSVTPADVDPAERLTFARNVFVPLTTACRYTCTYCTYYDVPGEASLLSPAEVRERCRVGADAGCTEALFTFGDEPDDRYTEIHETLDEWGFDSVHDYLYRACEIALEEGLLPHSNPGDLTESQFAALREVNASMGVMLETTADVDAHGGGRRKTPGQRLNTIRAAGRRGVPFTTGILVGIGEDWRDRAESLLAIRRLHERHGHVQEVIVQNVVPNERSDFAKPDLRTMRRVVAMARAALPPEVSVQVPPNLSPAADLVDCGIDDLGGVSPVTDDYINPAYEWPDLDGLRAVADAGGMPLRERLPTYERYLPDDLRPAGVDPARSPAGRDGWLPSAVIDRIRADDVHGRRLRGVARGDGPLAVRGD
;
A
#
# COMPACT_ATOMS: atom_id res chain seq x y z
N MET A 1 -12.12 -3.50 24.75
CA MET A 1 -10.75 -3.15 25.17
C MET A 1 -9.82 -4.00 24.33
N PHE A 2 -9.02 -3.38 23.50
CA PHE A 2 -8.23 -4.03 22.48
C PHE A 2 -7.08 -4.85 23.09
N THR A 3 -7.21 -6.18 23.16
CA THR A 3 -6.25 -7.06 23.84
C THR A 3 -5.07 -7.46 22.97
N ALA A 4 -5.23 -7.48 21.64
CA ALA A 4 -4.20 -7.94 20.70
C ALA A 4 -2.94 -7.06 20.66
N ALA A 5 -3.03 -5.78 21.00
CA ALA A 5 -1.87 -4.89 21.04
C ALA A 5 -1.03 -5.03 22.31
N GLY A 6 -1.60 -5.52 23.40
CA GLY A 6 -0.93 -5.70 24.70
C GLY A 6 0.16 -6.75 24.67
N GLU A 7 0.03 -7.78 23.84
CA GLU A 7 1.03 -8.83 23.64
C GLU A 7 2.39 -8.28 23.15
N TYR A 8 2.36 -7.22 22.33
CA TYR A 8 3.56 -6.54 21.83
C TYR A 8 3.92 -5.27 22.59
N GLY A 9 3.30 -5.03 23.76
CA GLY A 9 3.52 -3.81 24.55
C GLY A 9 3.11 -2.53 23.82
N ILE A 10 2.12 -2.61 22.92
CA ILE A 10 1.57 -1.46 22.19
C ILE A 10 0.37 -0.94 22.99
N ASP A 11 0.50 0.24 23.58
CA ASP A 11 -0.63 0.96 24.14
C ASP A 11 -1.38 1.70 23.03
N LEU A 12 -2.51 1.13 22.62
CA LEU A 12 -3.49 1.74 21.73
C LEU A 12 -4.77 2.05 22.51
N SER A 13 -4.66 2.83 23.57
CA SER A 13 -5.87 3.29 24.26
C SER A 13 -6.77 4.06 23.27
N ILE A 14 -7.76 3.33 22.73
CA ILE A 14 -8.75 3.88 21.81
C ILE A 14 -9.87 4.48 22.66
N ASP A 15 -10.14 5.76 22.43
CA ASP A 15 -11.21 6.51 23.08
C ASP A 15 -12.58 6.00 22.60
N ALA A 16 -13.37 5.45 23.50
CA ALA A 16 -14.70 4.92 23.23
C ALA A 16 -15.65 5.97 22.63
N ASP A 17 -15.58 7.22 23.12
CA ASP A 17 -16.42 8.31 22.59
C ASP A 17 -16.05 8.64 21.13
N ARG A 18 -14.77 8.45 20.76
CA ARG A 18 -14.30 8.60 19.38
C ARG A 18 -14.83 7.50 18.48
N VAL A 19 -14.86 6.26 18.96
CA VAL A 19 -15.49 5.15 18.23
C VAL A 19 -16.96 5.45 17.99
N GLU A 20 -17.73 5.84 19.04
CA GLU A 20 -19.15 6.16 18.87
C GLU A 20 -19.40 7.30 17.88
N ARG A 21 -18.56 8.34 17.87
CA ARG A 21 -18.65 9.40 16.86
C ARG A 21 -18.42 8.85 15.44
N LEU A 22 -17.42 7.99 15.23
CA LEU A 22 -17.16 7.40 13.92
C LEU A 22 -18.29 6.49 13.45
N LEU A 23 -18.95 5.78 14.37
CA LEU A 23 -20.13 4.96 14.05
C LEU A 23 -21.32 5.77 13.55
N SER A 24 -21.36 7.08 13.80
CA SER A 24 -22.41 7.97 13.30
C SER A 24 -22.06 8.69 12.00
N VAL A 25 -20.78 8.62 11.54
CA VAL A 25 -20.31 9.33 10.34
C VAL A 25 -21.00 8.83 9.08
N THR A 26 -21.35 9.77 8.21
CA THR A 26 -21.91 9.58 6.88
C THR A 26 -21.11 10.38 5.84
N PRO A 27 -21.29 10.16 4.53
CA PRO A 27 -20.66 10.99 3.50
C PRO A 27 -20.95 12.49 3.61
N ALA A 28 -22.08 12.88 4.21
CA ALA A 28 -22.42 14.29 4.40
C ALA A 28 -21.60 15.00 5.50
N ASP A 29 -20.85 14.25 6.29
CA ASP A 29 -20.05 14.77 7.41
C ASP A 29 -18.56 14.98 7.04
N VAL A 30 -18.20 14.75 5.77
CA VAL A 30 -16.82 14.91 5.28
C VAL A 30 -16.81 15.77 4.01
N ASP A 31 -15.74 16.53 3.85
CA ASP A 31 -15.53 17.33 2.65
C ASP A 31 -14.85 16.49 1.55
N PRO A 32 -15.20 16.67 0.27
CA PRO A 32 -14.44 16.13 -0.84
C PRO A 32 -13.01 16.65 -0.84
N ALA A 33 -12.08 15.87 -1.39
CA ALA A 33 -10.70 16.28 -1.53
C ALA A 33 -10.54 17.39 -2.59
N GLU A 34 -9.46 18.16 -2.50
CA GLU A 34 -9.12 19.20 -3.49
C GLU A 34 -8.52 18.61 -4.78
N ARG A 35 -8.01 17.37 -4.73
CA ARG A 35 -7.34 16.69 -5.84
C ARG A 35 -7.38 15.18 -5.62
N LEU A 36 -7.23 14.42 -6.70
CA LEU A 36 -6.93 13.00 -6.68
C LEU A 36 -5.49 12.74 -7.11
N THR A 37 -4.86 11.76 -6.47
CA THR A 37 -3.52 11.30 -6.84
C THR A 37 -3.52 9.82 -7.22
N PHE A 38 -2.50 9.39 -7.98
CA PHE A 38 -2.21 7.99 -8.29
C PHE A 38 -0.71 7.83 -8.54
N ALA A 39 -0.18 6.62 -8.42
CA ALA A 39 1.18 6.29 -8.82
C ALA A 39 1.15 5.34 -10.02
N ARG A 40 2.08 5.54 -10.96
CA ARG A 40 2.26 4.60 -12.08
C ARG A 40 3.32 3.58 -11.68
N ASN A 41 2.93 2.32 -11.55
CA ASN A 41 3.82 1.26 -11.09
C ASN A 41 3.98 0.13 -12.11
N VAL A 42 5.02 -0.67 -11.92
CA VAL A 42 5.10 -2.04 -12.41
C VAL A 42 5.01 -2.98 -11.21
N PHE A 43 4.07 -3.91 -11.27
CA PHE A 43 3.87 -4.88 -10.19
C PHE A 43 4.90 -6.02 -10.33
N VAL A 44 5.69 -6.25 -9.27
CA VAL A 44 6.72 -7.30 -9.19
C VAL A 44 6.34 -8.31 -8.09
N PRO A 45 5.61 -9.37 -8.43
CA PRO A 45 5.24 -10.43 -7.49
C PRO A 45 6.45 -11.31 -7.23
N LEU A 46 7.31 -10.91 -6.29
CA LEU A 46 8.64 -11.49 -6.12
C LEU A 46 8.59 -13.01 -5.86
N THR A 47 7.62 -13.46 -5.06
CA THR A 47 7.36 -14.89 -4.82
C THR A 47 5.87 -15.12 -4.56
N THR A 48 5.36 -16.30 -4.95
CA THR A 48 3.99 -16.75 -4.63
C THR A 48 3.92 -17.51 -3.30
N ALA A 49 5.01 -17.63 -2.56
CA ALA A 49 5.03 -18.25 -1.25
C ALA A 49 4.45 -17.35 -0.16
N CYS A 50 3.67 -17.91 0.78
CA CYS A 50 3.12 -17.23 1.94
C CYS A 50 2.93 -18.21 3.09
N ARG A 51 3.34 -17.85 4.30
CA ARG A 51 3.10 -18.68 5.50
C ARG A 51 1.63 -18.84 5.85
N TYR A 52 0.79 -17.84 5.51
CA TYR A 52 -0.64 -17.82 5.81
C TYR A 52 -1.48 -18.43 4.69
N THR A 53 -2.71 -18.78 5.04
CA THR A 53 -3.71 -19.34 4.14
C THR A 53 -5.05 -18.62 4.32
N CYS A 54 -5.01 -17.28 4.22
CA CYS A 54 -6.20 -16.44 4.37
C CYS A 54 -7.25 -16.83 3.32
N THR A 55 -8.50 -17.01 3.77
CA THR A 55 -9.56 -17.60 2.92
C THR A 55 -10.06 -16.68 1.81
N TYR A 56 -9.74 -15.40 1.85
CA TYR A 56 -10.06 -14.42 0.79
C TYR A 56 -8.93 -14.23 -0.23
N CYS A 57 -7.73 -14.79 0.01
CA CYS A 57 -6.54 -14.52 -0.78
C CYS A 57 -6.29 -15.61 -1.82
N THR A 58 -6.06 -15.20 -3.07
CA THR A 58 -5.70 -16.10 -4.19
C THR A 58 -4.21 -16.09 -4.50
N TYR A 59 -3.44 -15.24 -3.86
CA TYR A 59 -2.07 -14.94 -4.26
C TYR A 59 -1.07 -16.06 -3.98
N TYR A 60 -1.26 -16.87 -2.92
CA TYR A 60 -0.27 -17.85 -2.52
C TYR A 60 -0.45 -19.21 -3.24
N ASP A 61 0.66 -19.85 -3.56
CA ASP A 61 0.71 -21.26 -3.99
C ASP A 61 0.96 -22.20 -2.81
N VAL A 62 0.67 -23.49 -2.99
CA VAL A 62 0.98 -24.50 -1.97
C VAL A 62 2.47 -24.83 -1.98
N PRO A 63 3.07 -25.29 -0.84
CA PRO A 63 4.45 -25.77 -0.83
C PRO A 63 4.72 -26.83 -1.90
N GLY A 64 5.80 -26.65 -2.64
CA GLY A 64 6.18 -27.45 -3.80
C GLY A 64 5.72 -26.87 -5.15
N GLU A 65 4.89 -25.83 -5.16
CA GLU A 65 4.40 -25.14 -6.37
C GLU A 65 4.77 -23.67 -6.41
N ALA A 66 5.31 -23.13 -5.30
CA ALA A 66 5.65 -21.73 -5.21
C ALA A 66 6.84 -21.35 -6.10
N SER A 67 6.78 -20.14 -6.65
CA SER A 67 7.81 -19.56 -7.50
C SER A 67 8.53 -18.40 -6.82
N LEU A 68 9.77 -18.17 -7.24
CA LEU A 68 10.57 -17.01 -6.89
C LEU A 68 11.15 -16.42 -8.17
N LEU A 69 10.89 -15.14 -8.45
CA LEU A 69 11.45 -14.48 -9.62
C LEU A 69 12.96 -14.37 -9.50
N SER A 70 13.68 -14.81 -10.54
CA SER A 70 15.12 -14.66 -10.61
C SER A 70 15.54 -13.18 -10.74
N PRO A 71 16.80 -12.82 -10.41
CA PRO A 71 17.30 -11.46 -10.60
C PRO A 71 17.18 -10.96 -12.04
N ALA A 72 17.26 -11.84 -13.03
CA ALA A 72 17.08 -11.50 -14.43
C ALA A 72 15.62 -11.17 -14.76
N GLU A 73 14.68 -11.93 -14.24
CA GLU A 73 13.23 -11.67 -14.41
C GLU A 73 12.80 -10.39 -13.70
N VAL A 74 13.32 -10.12 -12.48
CA VAL A 74 13.10 -8.86 -11.78
C VAL A 74 13.59 -7.69 -12.62
N ARG A 75 14.82 -7.77 -13.17
CA ARG A 75 15.39 -6.73 -14.01
C ARG A 75 14.56 -6.49 -15.27
N GLU A 76 14.13 -7.54 -15.94
CA GLU A 76 13.31 -7.42 -17.15
C GLU A 76 11.96 -6.75 -16.86
N ARG A 77 11.28 -7.15 -15.75
CA ARG A 77 10.02 -6.50 -15.34
C ARG A 77 10.23 -5.01 -15.02
N CYS A 78 11.29 -4.68 -14.27
CA CYS A 78 11.61 -3.29 -13.96
C CYS A 78 11.89 -2.47 -15.24
N ARG A 79 12.65 -3.05 -16.19
CA ARG A 79 12.95 -2.39 -17.48
C ARG A 79 11.68 -2.13 -18.29
N VAL A 80 10.79 -3.13 -18.41
CA VAL A 80 9.48 -2.97 -19.07
C VAL A 80 8.65 -1.86 -18.42
N GLY A 81 8.63 -1.83 -17.08
CA GLY A 81 7.94 -0.77 -16.32
C GLY A 81 8.55 0.62 -16.59
N ALA A 82 9.87 0.73 -16.54
CA ALA A 82 10.58 2.00 -16.82
C ALA A 82 10.33 2.50 -18.25
N ASP A 83 10.39 1.61 -19.25
CA ASP A 83 10.10 1.92 -20.66
C ASP A 83 8.65 2.38 -20.87
N ALA A 84 7.70 1.86 -20.06
CA ALA A 84 6.31 2.29 -20.06
C ALA A 84 6.06 3.59 -19.24
N GLY A 85 7.12 4.16 -18.70
CA GLY A 85 7.05 5.40 -17.92
C GLY A 85 6.57 5.21 -16.48
N CYS A 86 6.63 4.01 -15.90
CA CYS A 86 6.42 3.83 -14.47
C CYS A 86 7.48 4.58 -13.65
N THR A 87 7.11 4.97 -12.41
CA THR A 87 8.08 5.49 -11.44
C THR A 87 8.32 4.51 -10.31
N GLU A 88 7.40 3.60 -10.11
CA GLU A 88 7.38 2.71 -8.97
C GLU A 88 7.58 1.27 -9.41
N ALA A 89 8.47 0.56 -8.72
CA ALA A 89 8.50 -0.89 -8.70
C ALA A 89 7.79 -1.36 -7.42
N LEU A 90 6.59 -1.92 -7.59
CA LEU A 90 5.78 -2.44 -6.48
C LEU A 90 6.13 -3.90 -6.22
N PHE A 91 6.96 -4.14 -5.22
CA PHE A 91 7.27 -5.50 -4.75
C PHE A 91 6.21 -5.95 -3.74
N THR A 92 5.46 -6.97 -4.08
CA THR A 92 4.45 -7.55 -3.20
C THR A 92 4.59 -9.06 -3.17
N PHE A 93 4.55 -9.64 -1.97
CA PHE A 93 4.52 -11.08 -1.75
C PHE A 93 3.94 -11.43 -0.38
N GLY A 94 3.86 -12.74 -0.09
CA GLY A 94 3.28 -13.22 1.15
C GLY A 94 4.17 -13.02 2.38
N ASP A 95 3.60 -13.26 3.56
CA ASP A 95 4.32 -13.18 4.83
C ASP A 95 5.32 -14.33 4.97
N GLU A 96 6.51 -14.03 5.48
CA GLU A 96 7.58 -14.99 5.84
C GLU A 96 7.59 -16.21 4.92
N PRO A 97 7.83 -16.02 3.61
CA PRO A 97 7.74 -17.10 2.62
C PRO A 97 8.75 -18.22 2.87
N ASP A 98 9.85 -17.92 3.54
CA ASP A 98 10.91 -18.87 3.90
C ASP A 98 10.46 -19.91 4.93
N ASP A 99 9.34 -19.69 5.61
CA ASP A 99 8.93 -20.50 6.75
C ASP A 99 8.33 -21.88 6.38
N ARG A 100 7.87 -22.06 5.14
CA ARG A 100 7.13 -23.27 4.72
C ARG A 100 7.62 -23.94 3.43
N TYR A 101 8.44 -23.26 2.66
CA TYR A 101 8.69 -23.59 1.26
C TYR A 101 10.16 -23.97 1.06
N THR A 102 10.44 -25.29 1.09
CA THR A 102 11.80 -25.82 0.90
C THR A 102 12.39 -25.39 -0.45
N GLU A 103 11.56 -25.36 -1.49
CA GLU A 103 11.95 -24.93 -2.84
C GLU A 103 12.43 -23.46 -2.88
N ILE A 104 11.86 -22.60 -2.05
CA ILE A 104 12.30 -21.19 -1.95
C ILE A 104 13.68 -21.13 -1.27
N HIS A 105 13.89 -21.90 -0.17
CA HIS A 105 15.19 -21.97 0.50
C HIS A 105 16.28 -22.51 -0.44
N GLU A 106 16.01 -23.62 -1.13
CA GLU A 106 16.96 -24.21 -2.08
C GLU A 106 17.36 -23.20 -3.17
N THR A 107 16.39 -22.45 -3.69
CA THR A 107 16.64 -21.42 -4.71
C THR A 107 17.46 -20.25 -4.15
N LEU A 108 17.16 -19.79 -2.93
CA LEU A 108 17.90 -18.72 -2.28
C LEU A 108 19.35 -19.13 -1.99
N ASP A 109 19.55 -20.36 -1.48
CA ASP A 109 20.88 -20.94 -1.22
C ASP A 109 21.72 -21.01 -2.50
N GLU A 110 21.11 -21.45 -3.64
CA GLU A 110 21.78 -21.48 -4.93
C GLU A 110 22.20 -20.09 -5.42
N TRP A 111 21.42 -19.06 -5.10
CA TRP A 111 21.70 -17.66 -5.49
C TRP A 111 22.58 -16.93 -4.47
N GLY A 112 22.83 -17.52 -3.30
CA GLY A 112 23.68 -16.99 -2.23
C GLY A 112 22.99 -15.94 -1.37
N PHE A 113 21.68 -16.07 -1.13
CA PHE A 113 20.90 -15.23 -0.24
C PHE A 113 20.48 -16.00 1.02
N ASP A 114 20.54 -15.35 2.16
CA ASP A 114 20.18 -15.94 3.46
C ASP A 114 18.66 -16.01 3.68
N SER A 115 17.88 -15.15 3.01
CA SER A 115 16.42 -15.06 3.14
C SER A 115 15.77 -14.35 1.95
N VAL A 116 14.44 -14.48 1.82
CA VAL A 116 13.68 -13.69 0.82
C VAL A 116 13.80 -12.19 1.08
N HIS A 117 13.94 -11.74 2.33
CA HIS A 117 14.13 -10.32 2.65
C HIS A 117 15.52 -9.81 2.24
N ASP A 118 16.56 -10.64 2.34
CA ASP A 118 17.89 -10.34 1.82
C ASP A 118 17.87 -10.26 0.28
N TYR A 119 17.19 -11.20 -0.36
CA TYR A 119 16.96 -11.14 -1.79
C TYR A 119 16.09 -9.93 -2.22
N LEU A 120 15.07 -9.55 -1.44
CA LEU A 120 14.28 -8.35 -1.70
C LEU A 120 15.14 -7.09 -1.71
N TYR A 121 16.13 -7.00 -0.80
CA TYR A 121 17.07 -5.89 -0.81
C TYR A 121 17.76 -5.79 -2.18
N ARG A 122 18.28 -6.90 -2.72
CA ARG A 122 18.90 -6.93 -4.05
C ARG A 122 17.90 -6.62 -5.17
N ALA A 123 16.68 -7.09 -5.07
CA ALA A 123 15.63 -6.79 -6.04
C ALA A 123 15.29 -5.27 -6.08
N CYS A 124 15.27 -4.61 -4.92
CA CYS A 124 15.12 -3.15 -4.83
C CYS A 124 16.30 -2.40 -5.44
N GLU A 125 17.55 -2.87 -5.25
CA GLU A 125 18.72 -2.29 -5.93
C GLU A 125 18.56 -2.40 -7.46
N ILE A 126 18.13 -3.55 -7.97
CA ILE A 126 17.86 -3.74 -9.41
C ILE A 126 16.81 -2.73 -9.90
N ALA A 127 15.74 -2.49 -9.15
CA ALA A 127 14.75 -1.50 -9.54
C ALA A 127 15.33 -0.07 -9.60
N LEU A 128 16.17 0.30 -8.62
CA LEU A 128 16.89 1.59 -8.65
C LEU A 128 17.85 1.71 -9.83
N GLU A 129 18.56 0.62 -10.19
CA GLU A 129 19.43 0.55 -11.37
C GLU A 129 18.64 0.76 -12.67
N GLU A 130 17.44 0.22 -12.78
CA GLU A 130 16.54 0.35 -13.94
C GLU A 130 15.71 1.66 -13.93
N GLY A 131 15.92 2.55 -12.96
CA GLY A 131 15.27 3.87 -12.94
C GLY A 131 13.95 3.94 -12.17
N LEU A 132 13.58 2.94 -11.41
CA LEU A 132 12.35 2.90 -10.63
C LEU A 132 12.62 3.15 -9.15
N LEU A 133 11.59 3.60 -8.45
CA LEU A 133 11.59 3.77 -7.00
C LEU A 133 10.90 2.56 -6.35
N PRO A 134 11.58 1.78 -5.52
CA PRO A 134 10.96 0.64 -4.86
C PRO A 134 9.91 1.04 -3.83
N HIS A 135 8.76 0.36 -3.87
CA HIS A 135 7.78 0.27 -2.81
C HIS A 135 7.56 -1.21 -2.49
N SER A 136 7.79 -1.62 -1.24
CA SER A 136 7.77 -3.04 -0.88
C SER A 136 6.70 -3.36 0.14
N ASN A 137 5.88 -4.39 -0.14
CA ASN A 137 4.88 -4.98 0.73
C ASN A 137 5.25 -6.45 1.05
N PRO A 138 6.27 -6.71 1.87
CA PRO A 138 6.80 -8.05 2.13
C PRO A 138 6.14 -8.76 3.32
N GLY A 139 4.94 -8.35 3.74
CA GLY A 139 4.30 -8.86 4.94
C GLY A 139 4.87 -8.28 6.25
N ASP A 140 4.80 -9.07 7.34
CA ASP A 140 5.27 -8.64 8.64
C ASP A 140 6.79 -8.58 8.72
N LEU A 141 7.32 -7.48 9.27
CA LEU A 141 8.75 -7.23 9.41
C LEU A 141 9.14 -6.86 10.83
N THR A 142 10.33 -7.28 11.21
CA THR A 142 11.04 -6.82 12.43
C THR A 142 11.66 -5.44 12.23
N GLU A 143 12.02 -4.76 13.33
CA GLU A 143 12.74 -3.48 13.27
C GLU A 143 14.11 -3.58 12.56
N SER A 144 14.78 -4.74 12.64
CA SER A 144 16.07 -4.96 11.95
C SER A 144 15.90 -5.11 10.45
N GLN A 145 14.85 -5.81 9.99
CA GLN A 145 14.52 -5.92 8.58
C GLN A 145 14.11 -4.57 7.99
N PHE A 146 13.31 -3.76 8.71
CA PHE A 146 13.03 -2.39 8.30
C PHE A 146 14.29 -1.54 8.23
N ALA A 147 15.23 -1.68 9.17
CA ALA A 147 16.48 -0.92 9.15
C ALA A 147 17.33 -1.22 7.91
N ALA A 148 17.33 -2.48 7.45
CA ALA A 148 18.02 -2.87 6.24
C ALA A 148 17.25 -2.39 4.98
N LEU A 149 15.98 -2.77 4.85
CA LEU A 149 15.20 -2.53 3.64
C LEU A 149 14.92 -1.03 3.38
N ARG A 150 14.85 -0.19 4.42
CA ARG A 150 14.68 1.25 4.21
C ARG A 150 15.80 1.89 3.37
N GLU A 151 16.99 1.30 3.36
CA GLU A 151 18.14 1.88 2.63
C GLU A 151 17.96 1.84 1.09
N VAL A 152 17.01 1.06 0.60
CA VAL A 152 16.71 0.87 -0.82
C VAL A 152 15.24 1.10 -1.18
N ASN A 153 14.39 1.48 -0.23
CA ASN A 153 12.94 1.68 -0.45
C ASN A 153 12.56 3.16 -0.33
N ALA A 154 11.71 3.63 -1.23
CA ALA A 154 11.08 4.96 -1.16
C ALA A 154 9.92 4.98 -0.17
N SER A 155 9.22 3.87 -0.05
CA SER A 155 8.16 3.60 0.92
C SER A 155 7.97 2.10 1.07
N MET A 156 7.26 1.70 2.12
CA MET A 156 6.91 0.29 2.34
C MET A 156 5.48 0.19 2.85
N GLY A 157 4.92 -1.00 2.87
CA GLY A 157 3.56 -1.19 3.33
C GLY A 157 3.25 -2.57 3.87
N VAL A 158 2.18 -2.64 4.65
CA VAL A 158 1.44 -3.86 4.98
C VAL A 158 0.01 -3.49 5.35
N MET A 159 -0.95 -4.23 4.85
CA MET A 159 -2.35 -4.04 5.24
C MET A 159 -2.57 -4.51 6.68
N LEU A 160 -3.12 -3.63 7.54
CA LEU A 160 -3.65 -4.05 8.85
C LEU A 160 -4.82 -5.00 8.66
N GLU A 161 -5.66 -4.71 7.66
CA GLU A 161 -6.91 -5.35 7.30
C GLU A 161 -8.00 -5.15 8.35
N THR A 162 -7.83 -5.65 9.55
CA THR A 162 -8.74 -5.42 10.67
C THR A 162 -8.04 -5.61 12.01
N THR A 163 -8.57 -4.99 13.05
CA THR A 163 -8.20 -5.25 14.44
C THR A 163 -9.05 -6.36 15.09
N ALA A 164 -10.05 -6.86 14.37
CA ALA A 164 -10.86 -7.99 14.80
C ALA A 164 -10.17 -9.33 14.62
N ASP A 165 -10.55 -10.27 15.44
CA ASP A 165 -10.20 -11.68 15.29
C ASP A 165 -11.21 -12.36 14.37
N VAL A 166 -10.90 -12.43 13.06
CA VAL A 166 -11.81 -12.94 12.03
C VAL A 166 -11.42 -14.35 11.57
N ASP A 167 -12.40 -15.18 11.25
CA ASP A 167 -12.18 -16.53 10.74
C ASP A 167 -11.46 -16.54 9.38
N ALA A 168 -11.59 -15.46 8.62
CA ALA A 168 -10.89 -15.26 7.34
C ALA A 168 -9.35 -15.33 7.46
N HIS A 169 -8.80 -15.01 8.64
CA HIS A 169 -7.37 -15.14 9.00
C HIS A 169 -7.03 -16.47 9.68
N GLY A 170 -7.99 -17.40 9.70
CA GLY A 170 -7.83 -18.71 10.34
C GLY A 170 -6.84 -19.63 9.64
N GLY A 171 -6.74 -20.87 10.16
CA GLY A 171 -5.84 -21.90 9.67
C GLY A 171 -4.78 -22.27 10.70
N GLY A 172 -3.87 -23.18 10.31
CA GLY A 172 -2.81 -23.68 11.20
C GLY A 172 -1.77 -22.62 11.61
N ARG A 173 -1.67 -21.55 10.83
CA ARG A 173 -0.83 -20.37 11.10
C ARG A 173 -1.69 -19.13 10.91
N ARG A 174 -2.12 -18.59 12.03
CA ARG A 174 -3.09 -17.49 12.06
C ARG A 174 -2.41 -16.15 11.96
N LYS A 175 -2.87 -15.30 11.05
CA LYS A 175 -2.50 -13.88 11.02
C LYS A 175 -3.21 -13.15 12.16
N THR A 176 -2.46 -12.43 12.98
CA THR A 176 -3.04 -11.69 14.12
C THR A 176 -2.95 -10.18 13.94
N PRO A 177 -3.96 -9.42 14.39
CA PRO A 177 -3.90 -7.97 14.38
C PRO A 177 -2.71 -7.40 15.13
N GLY A 178 -2.28 -8.06 16.21
CA GLY A 178 -1.13 -7.66 17.03
C GLY A 178 0.18 -7.67 16.22
N GLN A 179 0.42 -8.69 15.38
CA GLN A 179 1.58 -8.75 14.49
C GLN A 179 1.59 -7.57 13.52
N ARG A 180 0.45 -7.34 12.84
CA ARG A 180 0.30 -6.21 11.88
C ARG A 180 0.55 -4.85 12.54
N LEU A 181 -0.04 -4.61 13.70
CA LEU A 181 0.18 -3.37 14.46
C LEU A 181 1.64 -3.22 14.91
N ASN A 182 2.31 -4.34 15.26
CA ASN A 182 3.73 -4.32 15.59
C ASN A 182 4.59 -3.95 14.37
N THR A 183 4.28 -4.49 13.20
CA THR A 183 4.96 -4.16 11.94
C THR A 183 4.78 -2.68 11.59
N ILE A 184 3.56 -2.14 11.63
CA ILE A 184 3.28 -0.72 11.38
C ILE A 184 4.04 0.17 12.39
N ARG A 185 4.10 -0.22 13.67
CA ARG A 185 4.89 0.49 14.68
C ARG A 185 6.37 0.46 14.39
N ALA A 186 6.90 -0.71 13.97
CA ALA A 186 8.32 -0.89 13.65
C ALA A 186 8.75 0.01 12.47
N ALA A 187 7.93 0.09 11.43
CA ALA A 187 8.13 1.02 10.32
C ALA A 187 8.21 2.48 10.81
N GLY A 188 7.29 2.88 11.69
CA GLY A 188 7.28 4.22 12.29
C GLY A 188 8.54 4.52 13.12
N ARG A 189 9.02 3.56 13.92
CA ARG A 189 10.27 3.70 14.68
C ARG A 189 11.48 3.87 13.78
N ARG A 190 11.48 3.22 12.63
CA ARG A 190 12.57 3.32 11.64
C ARG A 190 12.43 4.49 10.69
N GLY A 191 11.30 5.20 10.71
CA GLY A 191 11.06 6.36 9.86
C GLY A 191 10.93 5.99 8.39
N VAL A 192 10.15 4.96 8.11
CA VAL A 192 9.81 4.52 6.76
C VAL A 192 8.47 5.13 6.38
N PRO A 193 8.35 5.89 5.27
CA PRO A 193 7.03 6.28 4.74
C PRO A 193 6.21 5.02 4.47
N PHE A 194 5.00 4.94 5.03
CA PHE A 194 4.32 3.66 5.15
C PHE A 194 2.88 3.69 4.66
N THR A 195 2.51 2.69 3.87
CA THR A 195 1.16 2.42 3.40
C THR A 195 0.54 1.30 4.24
N THR A 196 -0.70 1.49 4.68
CA THR A 196 -1.48 0.45 5.35
C THR A 196 -2.95 0.56 4.95
N GLY A 197 -3.83 -0.24 5.53
CA GLY A 197 -5.24 -0.15 5.19
C GLY A 197 -6.11 -1.14 5.94
N ILE A 198 -7.41 -1.06 5.64
CA ILE A 198 -8.43 -1.98 6.12
C ILE A 198 -9.04 -2.76 4.96
N LEU A 199 -9.43 -4.00 5.21
CA LEU A 199 -10.14 -4.85 4.24
C LEU A 199 -11.58 -5.04 4.70
N VAL A 200 -12.51 -4.56 3.89
CA VAL A 200 -13.95 -4.52 4.21
C VAL A 200 -14.65 -5.75 3.67
N GLY A 201 -15.34 -6.48 4.54
CA GLY A 201 -16.19 -7.61 4.18
C GLY A 201 -15.60 -8.99 4.47
N ILE A 202 -14.61 -9.10 5.35
CA ILE A 202 -13.96 -10.37 5.75
C ILE A 202 -14.48 -10.92 7.09
N GLY A 203 -15.56 -10.35 7.64
CA GLY A 203 -16.19 -10.79 8.89
C GLY A 203 -16.12 -9.77 10.02
N GLU A 204 -15.46 -8.64 9.80
CA GLU A 204 -15.39 -7.49 10.73
C GLU A 204 -16.71 -6.71 10.75
N ASP A 205 -17.01 -6.09 11.88
CA ASP A 205 -18.18 -5.22 12.04
C ASP A 205 -17.84 -3.71 11.93
N TRP A 206 -18.84 -2.85 12.12
CA TRP A 206 -18.66 -1.39 12.06
C TRP A 206 -17.73 -0.85 13.14
N ARG A 207 -17.76 -1.44 14.32
CA ARG A 207 -16.89 -1.06 15.44
C ARG A 207 -15.45 -1.46 15.14
N ASP A 208 -15.24 -2.66 14.62
CA ASP A 208 -13.92 -3.16 14.23
C ASP A 208 -13.25 -2.24 13.20
N ARG A 209 -14.02 -1.75 12.20
CA ARG A 209 -13.53 -0.78 11.20
C ARG A 209 -13.11 0.54 11.86
N ALA A 210 -13.95 1.07 12.76
CA ALA A 210 -13.63 2.30 13.47
C ALA A 210 -12.38 2.14 14.37
N GLU A 211 -12.29 1.03 15.11
CA GLU A 211 -11.13 0.73 15.96
C GLU A 211 -9.86 0.52 15.14
N SER A 212 -9.93 -0.14 13.99
CA SER A 212 -8.81 -0.31 13.06
C SER A 212 -8.26 1.01 12.55
N LEU A 213 -9.14 1.91 12.10
CA LEU A 213 -8.75 3.25 11.64
C LEU A 213 -8.14 4.10 12.76
N LEU A 214 -8.70 4.03 13.97
CA LEU A 214 -8.16 4.73 15.13
C LEU A 214 -6.83 4.15 15.61
N ALA A 215 -6.61 2.83 15.48
CA ALA A 215 -5.33 2.19 15.75
C ALA A 215 -4.24 2.69 14.80
N ILE A 216 -4.53 2.73 13.50
CA ILE A 216 -3.62 3.30 12.47
C ILE A 216 -3.32 4.77 12.80
N ARG A 217 -4.36 5.58 13.04
CA ARG A 217 -4.20 6.97 13.43
C ARG A 217 -3.28 7.13 14.64
N ARG A 218 -3.45 6.31 15.68
CA ARG A 218 -2.66 6.39 16.91
C ARG A 218 -1.18 6.09 16.67
N LEU A 219 -0.86 5.16 15.79
CA LEU A 219 0.50 4.88 15.37
C LEU A 219 1.08 6.03 14.54
N HIS A 220 0.27 6.60 13.63
CA HIS A 220 0.67 7.78 12.87
C HIS A 220 0.95 8.98 13.77
N GLU A 221 0.08 9.31 14.71
CA GLU A 221 0.25 10.43 15.66
C GLU A 221 1.57 10.32 16.47
N ARG A 222 2.05 9.10 16.70
CA ARG A 222 3.33 8.87 17.42
C ARG A 222 4.56 9.00 16.55
N HIS A 223 4.46 8.64 15.26
CA HIS A 223 5.62 8.46 14.41
C HIS A 223 5.61 9.30 13.13
N GLY A 224 4.47 9.82 12.70
CA GLY A 224 4.32 10.62 11.49
C GLY A 224 4.53 9.88 10.17
N HIS A 225 4.51 8.54 10.16
CA HIS A 225 5.01 7.70 9.08
C HIS A 225 3.95 7.19 8.11
N VAL A 226 2.68 7.09 8.51
CA VAL A 226 1.63 6.57 7.62
C VAL A 226 1.30 7.62 6.57
N GLN A 227 1.59 7.31 5.30
CA GLN A 227 1.35 8.21 4.17
C GLN A 227 -0.05 8.08 3.61
N GLU A 228 -0.57 6.87 3.56
CA GLU A 228 -1.91 6.58 3.06
C GLU A 228 -2.54 5.39 3.76
N VAL A 229 -3.88 5.36 3.75
CA VAL A 229 -4.69 4.26 4.25
C VAL A 229 -5.63 3.79 3.15
N ILE A 230 -5.46 2.54 2.74
CA ILE A 230 -6.27 1.88 1.72
C ILE A 230 -7.57 1.41 2.36
N VAL A 231 -8.71 1.84 1.83
CA VAL A 231 -10.02 1.27 2.13
C VAL A 231 -10.37 0.31 1.00
N GLN A 232 -9.96 -0.94 1.16
CA GLN A 232 -10.16 -1.99 0.16
C GLN A 232 -11.40 -2.82 0.50
N ASN A 233 -12.21 -3.14 -0.49
CA ASN A 233 -13.27 -4.13 -0.35
C ASN A 233 -12.80 -5.51 -0.77
N VAL A 234 -13.28 -6.56 -0.10
CA VAL A 234 -13.14 -7.92 -0.60
C VAL A 234 -13.95 -8.09 -1.90
N VAL A 235 -13.47 -8.93 -2.79
CA VAL A 235 -14.16 -9.34 -4.01
C VAL A 235 -14.27 -10.85 -4.10
N PRO A 236 -15.33 -11.40 -4.68
CA PRO A 236 -15.42 -12.84 -4.95
C PRO A 236 -14.25 -13.30 -5.83
N ASN A 237 -13.73 -14.46 -5.55
CA ASN A 237 -12.64 -15.07 -6.32
C ASN A 237 -12.77 -16.61 -6.29
N GLU A 238 -11.91 -17.32 -7.00
CA GLU A 238 -11.96 -18.77 -7.13
C GLU A 238 -11.77 -19.57 -5.82
N ARG A 239 -11.19 -18.92 -4.78
CA ARG A 239 -10.95 -19.53 -3.45
C ARG A 239 -11.92 -19.05 -2.38
N SER A 240 -12.78 -18.08 -2.70
CA SER A 240 -13.57 -17.37 -1.70
C SER A 240 -14.92 -16.92 -2.23
N ASP A 241 -15.96 -17.24 -1.49
CA ASP A 241 -17.34 -16.79 -1.72
C ASP A 241 -17.71 -15.52 -0.95
N PHE A 242 -16.74 -14.76 -0.45
CA PHE A 242 -17.01 -13.49 0.23
C PHE A 242 -17.80 -12.56 -0.69
N ALA A 243 -18.93 -12.06 -0.19
CA ALA A 243 -19.74 -11.12 -0.93
C ALA A 243 -19.06 -9.74 -0.97
N LYS A 244 -18.98 -9.15 -2.17
CA LYS A 244 -18.53 -7.79 -2.30
C LYS A 244 -19.44 -6.84 -1.51
N PRO A 245 -18.92 -5.99 -0.62
CA PRO A 245 -19.70 -4.97 0.07
C PRO A 245 -20.42 -4.05 -0.92
N ASP A 246 -21.66 -3.68 -0.59
CA ASP A 246 -22.44 -2.77 -1.43
C ASP A 246 -21.88 -1.33 -1.42
N LEU A 247 -22.26 -0.54 -2.41
CA LEU A 247 -21.81 0.85 -2.55
C LEU A 247 -22.13 1.70 -1.30
N ARG A 248 -23.30 1.50 -0.69
CA ARG A 248 -23.69 2.25 0.53
C ARG A 248 -22.74 1.97 1.68
N THR A 249 -22.35 0.71 1.86
CA THR A 249 -21.35 0.31 2.85
C THR A 249 -20.00 0.97 2.56
N MET A 250 -19.51 0.89 1.31
CA MET A 250 -18.23 1.48 0.93
C MET A 250 -18.20 2.99 1.10
N ARG A 251 -19.22 3.70 0.67
CA ARG A 251 -19.37 5.15 0.88
C ARG A 251 -19.25 5.54 2.34
N ARG A 252 -19.93 4.80 3.22
CA ARG A 252 -19.88 5.07 4.67
C ARG A 252 -18.52 4.73 5.29
N VAL A 253 -17.88 3.63 4.87
CA VAL A 253 -16.54 3.26 5.40
C VAL A 253 -15.48 4.24 4.95
N VAL A 254 -15.52 4.70 3.70
CA VAL A 254 -14.60 5.73 3.18
C VAL A 254 -14.77 7.05 3.96
N ALA A 255 -16.01 7.52 4.16
CA ALA A 255 -16.27 8.71 4.98
C ALA A 255 -15.79 8.53 6.43
N MET A 256 -15.99 7.35 7.03
CA MET A 256 -15.46 7.01 8.34
C MET A 256 -13.93 7.08 8.36
N ALA A 257 -13.25 6.58 7.32
CA ALA A 257 -11.79 6.65 7.23
C ALA A 257 -11.31 8.10 7.14
N ARG A 258 -11.94 8.93 6.29
CA ARG A 258 -11.59 10.36 6.21
C ARG A 258 -11.79 11.10 7.54
N ALA A 259 -12.88 10.83 8.24
CA ALA A 259 -13.16 11.42 9.56
C ALA A 259 -12.23 10.91 10.67
N ALA A 260 -11.78 9.66 10.56
CA ALA A 260 -10.88 9.05 11.54
C ALA A 260 -9.44 9.56 11.40
N LEU A 261 -8.95 9.75 10.18
CA LEU A 261 -7.54 9.99 9.89
C LEU A 261 -7.20 11.48 9.87
N PRO A 262 -5.94 11.85 10.20
CA PRO A 262 -5.46 13.23 10.02
C PRO A 262 -5.50 13.64 8.54
N PRO A 263 -5.62 14.95 8.25
CA PRO A 263 -5.75 15.44 6.86
C PRO A 263 -4.51 15.18 5.99
N GLU A 264 -3.35 15.00 6.60
CA GLU A 264 -2.11 14.67 5.90
C GLU A 264 -2.00 13.18 5.51
N VAL A 265 -2.84 12.30 6.04
CA VAL A 265 -2.91 10.89 5.66
C VAL A 265 -3.93 10.72 4.57
N SER A 266 -3.50 10.24 3.39
CA SER A 266 -4.40 10.02 2.27
C SER A 266 -5.34 8.84 2.50
N VAL A 267 -6.56 8.96 1.98
CA VAL A 267 -7.56 7.89 1.95
C VAL A 267 -7.65 7.37 0.51
N GLN A 268 -7.15 6.17 0.32
CA GLN A 268 -7.08 5.50 -0.98
C GLN A 268 -8.20 4.46 -1.14
N VAL A 269 -8.70 4.35 -2.36
CA VAL A 269 -9.50 3.18 -2.79
C VAL A 269 -8.90 2.59 -4.06
N PRO A 270 -8.81 1.25 -4.19
CA PRO A 270 -8.36 0.60 -5.41
C PRO A 270 -9.41 0.80 -6.53
N PRO A 271 -9.08 1.48 -7.64
CA PRO A 271 -10.07 1.85 -8.65
C PRO A 271 -10.55 0.68 -9.51
N ASN A 272 -9.82 -0.44 -9.52
CA ASN A 272 -10.24 -1.69 -10.17
C ASN A 272 -11.20 -2.52 -9.31
N LEU A 273 -11.18 -2.36 -7.99
CA LEU A 273 -12.01 -3.14 -7.07
C LEU A 273 -13.26 -2.36 -6.60
N SER A 274 -13.16 -1.05 -6.52
CA SER A 274 -14.20 -0.16 -6.00
C SER A 274 -14.71 0.79 -7.08
N PRO A 275 -15.98 1.18 -7.07
CA PRO A 275 -16.52 2.21 -7.97
C PRO A 275 -16.04 3.59 -7.52
N ALA A 276 -14.77 3.91 -7.76
CA ALA A 276 -14.09 5.08 -7.21
C ALA A 276 -14.78 6.41 -7.53
N ALA A 277 -15.42 6.53 -8.73
CA ALA A 277 -16.19 7.70 -9.12
C ALA A 277 -17.37 7.99 -8.18
N ASP A 278 -17.97 6.96 -7.58
CA ASP A 278 -19.07 7.07 -6.63
C ASP A 278 -18.59 7.31 -5.17
N LEU A 279 -17.27 7.42 -4.96
CA LEU A 279 -16.64 7.59 -3.66
C LEU A 279 -15.91 8.93 -3.50
N VAL A 280 -15.82 9.74 -4.56
CA VAL A 280 -15.10 11.02 -4.57
C VAL A 280 -15.64 12.03 -3.56
N ASP A 281 -16.94 12.04 -3.34
CA ASP A 281 -17.61 12.89 -2.34
C ASP A 281 -17.57 12.32 -0.92
N CYS A 282 -16.93 11.17 -0.73
CA CYS A 282 -16.71 10.56 0.58
C CYS A 282 -15.31 10.85 1.17
N GLY A 283 -14.51 11.70 0.49
CA GLY A 283 -13.21 12.16 0.99
C GLY A 283 -12.01 11.30 0.60
N ILE A 284 -12.10 10.52 -0.50
CA ILE A 284 -10.91 9.90 -1.11
C ILE A 284 -10.06 10.99 -1.76
N ASP A 285 -8.75 10.83 -1.68
CA ASP A 285 -7.76 11.71 -2.31
C ASP A 285 -6.65 10.95 -3.05
N ASP A 286 -6.72 9.63 -3.07
CA ASP A 286 -5.76 8.77 -3.79
C ASP A 286 -6.43 7.54 -4.43
N LEU A 287 -5.90 7.13 -5.58
CA LEU A 287 -6.34 5.95 -6.33
C LEU A 287 -5.29 4.82 -6.32
N GLY A 288 -4.20 5.01 -5.57
CA GLY A 288 -3.14 4.03 -5.40
C GLY A 288 -2.22 3.86 -6.59
N GLY A 289 -1.54 2.74 -6.60
CA GLY A 289 -0.68 2.33 -7.70
C GLY A 289 -1.48 1.66 -8.81
N VAL A 290 -1.27 2.11 -10.05
CA VAL A 290 -1.92 1.55 -11.25
C VAL A 290 -0.84 1.16 -12.25
N SER A 291 -0.92 -0.06 -12.77
CA SER A 291 0.06 -0.57 -13.72
C SER A 291 -0.43 -0.50 -15.17
N PRO A 292 0.37 0.09 -16.08
CA PRO A 292 0.08 0.07 -17.50
C PRO A 292 0.55 -1.22 -18.22
N VAL A 293 1.32 -2.07 -17.54
CA VAL A 293 2.04 -3.19 -18.18
C VAL A 293 1.94 -4.52 -17.43
N THR A 294 1.35 -4.53 -16.24
CA THR A 294 1.16 -5.75 -15.44
C THR A 294 -0.25 -5.84 -14.90
N ASP A 295 -0.76 -7.05 -14.76
CA ASP A 295 -2.04 -7.33 -14.11
C ASP A 295 -1.99 -7.03 -12.60
N ASP A 296 -3.15 -6.97 -11.97
CA ASP A 296 -3.26 -7.08 -10.50
C ASP A 296 -3.11 -8.56 -10.11
N TYR A 297 -1.90 -8.95 -9.71
CA TYR A 297 -1.63 -10.35 -9.32
C TYR A 297 -2.37 -10.79 -8.05
N ILE A 298 -2.90 -9.85 -7.28
CA ILE A 298 -3.74 -10.16 -6.09
C ILE A 298 -5.18 -10.41 -6.50
N ASN A 299 -5.68 -9.68 -7.52
CA ASN A 299 -7.06 -9.75 -8.00
C ASN A 299 -7.10 -9.83 -9.53
N PRO A 300 -6.58 -10.90 -10.15
CA PRO A 300 -6.32 -10.96 -11.59
C PRO A 300 -7.57 -10.88 -12.48
N ALA A 301 -8.76 -11.10 -11.92
CA ALA A 301 -10.02 -10.93 -12.62
C ALA A 301 -10.50 -9.47 -12.72
N TYR A 302 -9.76 -8.51 -12.14
CA TYR A 302 -10.12 -7.10 -12.05
C TYR A 302 -9.00 -6.24 -12.65
N GLU A 303 -9.18 -5.89 -13.93
CA GLU A 303 -8.20 -5.10 -14.69
C GLU A 303 -8.03 -3.68 -14.14
N TRP A 304 -6.80 -3.15 -14.25
CA TRP A 304 -6.53 -1.76 -13.92
C TRP A 304 -7.24 -0.82 -14.91
N PRO A 305 -7.85 0.29 -14.45
CA PRO A 305 -8.31 1.32 -15.35
C PRO A 305 -7.14 1.96 -16.08
N ASP A 306 -7.37 2.34 -17.32
CA ASP A 306 -6.44 3.19 -18.06
C ASP A 306 -6.45 4.65 -17.54
N LEU A 307 -5.60 5.49 -18.10
CA LEU A 307 -5.51 6.89 -17.67
C LEU A 307 -6.81 7.67 -17.90
N ASP A 308 -7.58 7.35 -18.93
CA ASP A 308 -8.86 8.01 -19.21
C ASP A 308 -9.91 7.58 -18.18
N GLY A 309 -9.88 6.32 -17.73
CA GLY A 309 -10.68 5.84 -16.61
C GLY A 309 -10.35 6.57 -15.30
N LEU A 310 -9.07 6.77 -14.99
CA LEU A 310 -8.66 7.57 -13.82
C LEU A 310 -9.08 9.04 -13.93
N ARG A 311 -9.00 9.63 -15.12
CA ARG A 311 -9.50 10.99 -15.37
C ARG A 311 -11.00 11.10 -15.17
N ALA A 312 -11.76 10.10 -15.65
CA ALA A 312 -13.20 10.06 -15.44
C ALA A 312 -13.58 10.03 -13.95
N VAL A 313 -12.81 9.33 -13.11
CA VAL A 313 -13.00 9.37 -11.65
C VAL A 313 -12.77 10.78 -11.11
N ALA A 314 -11.70 11.44 -11.50
CA ALA A 314 -11.38 12.81 -11.04
C ALA A 314 -12.42 13.82 -11.54
N ASP A 315 -12.84 13.72 -12.80
CA ASP A 315 -13.87 14.58 -13.40
C ASP A 315 -15.23 14.44 -12.69
N ALA A 316 -15.59 13.23 -12.22
CA ALA A 316 -16.80 13.00 -11.44
C ALA A 316 -16.84 13.83 -10.13
N GLY A 317 -15.67 14.10 -9.53
CA GLY A 317 -15.55 14.98 -8.37
C GLY A 317 -15.21 16.43 -8.69
N GLY A 318 -15.02 16.78 -9.97
CA GLY A 318 -14.53 18.11 -10.37
C GLY A 318 -13.10 18.39 -9.90
N MET A 319 -12.30 17.36 -9.65
CA MET A 319 -10.96 17.42 -9.08
C MET A 319 -9.86 17.27 -10.13
N PRO A 320 -8.70 17.95 -9.98
CA PRO A 320 -7.54 17.65 -10.80
C PRO A 320 -6.97 16.27 -10.43
N LEU A 321 -6.56 15.50 -11.44
CA LEU A 321 -5.80 14.27 -11.28
C LEU A 321 -4.30 14.58 -11.34
N ARG A 322 -3.52 14.02 -10.40
CA ARG A 322 -2.06 14.14 -10.36
C ARG A 322 -1.40 12.78 -10.22
N GLU A 323 -0.33 12.58 -10.99
CA GLU A 323 0.57 11.45 -10.75
C GLU A 323 1.55 11.80 -9.62
N ARG A 324 1.76 10.87 -8.68
CA ARG A 324 2.69 11.00 -7.56
C ARG A 324 3.79 9.94 -7.60
N LEU A 325 4.84 10.16 -6.82
CA LEU A 325 5.84 9.14 -6.51
C LEU A 325 5.27 8.08 -5.52
N PRO A 326 5.92 6.91 -5.34
CA PRO A 326 5.55 5.94 -4.31
C PRO A 326 5.68 6.50 -2.88
N THR A 327 6.45 7.56 -2.69
CA THR A 327 6.52 8.34 -1.46
C THR A 327 5.84 9.68 -1.63
N TYR A 328 5.11 10.13 -0.59
CA TYR A 328 4.36 11.38 -0.63
C TYR A 328 5.27 12.60 -0.44
N GLU A 329 4.86 13.73 -1.02
CA GLU A 329 5.59 14.99 -1.08
C GLU A 329 6.15 15.46 0.27
N ARG A 330 5.44 15.20 1.36
CA ARG A 330 5.85 15.63 2.72
C ARG A 330 7.08 14.89 3.28
N TYR A 331 7.45 13.75 2.70
CA TYR A 331 8.64 12.98 3.07
C TYR A 331 9.86 13.31 2.22
N LEU A 332 9.68 14.09 1.14
CA LEU A 332 10.78 14.53 0.30
C LEU A 332 11.65 15.56 1.02
N PRO A 333 12.96 15.60 0.76
CA PRO A 333 13.81 16.71 1.15
C PRO A 333 13.27 18.05 0.65
N ASP A 334 13.57 19.13 1.35
CA ASP A 334 13.05 20.48 1.06
C ASP A 334 13.33 20.94 -0.37
N ASP A 335 14.52 20.61 -0.90
CA ASP A 335 14.95 20.94 -2.27
C ASP A 335 14.21 20.16 -3.36
N LEU A 336 13.59 19.03 -3.01
CA LEU A 336 12.80 18.19 -3.91
C LEU A 336 11.29 18.33 -3.69
N ARG A 337 10.88 19.12 -2.72
CA ARG A 337 9.46 19.30 -2.39
C ARG A 337 8.82 20.31 -3.35
N PRO A 338 7.64 19.98 -3.94
CA PRO A 338 6.94 20.92 -4.80
C PRO A 338 6.55 22.21 -4.07
N ALA A 339 6.51 23.30 -4.81
CA ALA A 339 5.98 24.55 -4.29
C ALA A 339 4.50 24.40 -3.87
N GLY A 340 4.17 24.91 -2.68
CA GLY A 340 2.79 24.86 -2.13
C GLY A 340 2.51 23.68 -1.21
N VAL A 341 3.47 22.77 -1.02
CA VAL A 341 3.38 21.77 0.05
C VAL A 341 3.65 22.47 1.39
N ASP A 342 2.68 22.41 2.30
CA ASP A 342 2.81 23.01 3.61
C ASP A 342 3.91 22.32 4.44
N PRO A 343 5.00 23.02 4.80
CA PRO A 343 6.05 22.43 5.62
C PRO A 343 5.55 21.93 6.99
N ALA A 344 4.47 22.52 7.50
CA ALA A 344 3.87 22.10 8.77
C ALA A 344 3.20 20.71 8.68
N ARG A 345 2.89 20.24 7.47
CA ARG A 345 2.41 18.86 7.22
C ARG A 345 3.54 17.86 7.07
N SER A 346 4.79 18.30 7.03
CA SER A 346 5.95 17.40 7.08
C SER A 346 6.07 16.83 8.49
N PRO A 347 6.40 15.53 8.63
CA PRO A 347 6.55 14.94 9.94
C PRO A 347 7.62 15.67 10.74
N ALA A 348 7.23 16.30 11.84
CA ALA A 348 8.11 17.16 12.65
C ALA A 348 9.31 16.37 13.19
N GLY A 349 10.50 16.96 13.09
CA GLY A 349 11.68 16.55 13.86
C GLY A 349 12.46 15.36 13.35
N ARG A 350 12.25 14.90 12.12
CA ARG A 350 13.06 13.84 11.53
C ARG A 350 13.56 14.26 10.15
N ASP A 351 14.85 14.61 10.08
CA ASP A 351 15.58 14.69 8.83
C ASP A 351 15.86 13.25 8.33
N GLY A 352 15.80 13.03 7.01
CA GLY A 352 16.22 11.75 6.43
C GLY A 352 15.15 10.64 6.44
N TRP A 353 13.93 10.97 5.99
CA TRP A 353 12.89 9.96 5.72
C TRP A 353 13.29 9.02 4.58
N LEU A 354 13.91 9.57 3.53
CA LEU A 354 14.37 8.80 2.38
C LEU A 354 15.88 8.54 2.45
N PRO A 355 16.33 7.34 2.03
CA PRO A 355 17.74 7.04 1.93
C PRO A 355 18.39 7.76 0.73
N SER A 356 19.71 7.91 0.77
CA SER A 356 20.47 8.59 -0.30
C SER A 356 20.27 7.94 -1.66
N ALA A 357 20.24 6.62 -1.75
CA ALA A 357 20.03 5.90 -3.00
C ALA A 357 18.71 6.30 -3.71
N VAL A 358 17.62 6.45 -2.93
CA VAL A 358 16.31 6.89 -3.44
C VAL A 358 16.36 8.38 -3.82
N ILE A 359 16.95 9.22 -2.97
CA ILE A 359 17.10 10.67 -3.24
C ILE A 359 17.91 10.89 -4.52
N ASP A 360 19.03 10.18 -4.68
CA ASP A 360 19.88 10.30 -5.87
C ASP A 360 19.14 9.81 -7.12
N ARG A 361 18.31 8.75 -7.01
CA ARG A 361 17.46 8.29 -8.10
C ARG A 361 16.41 9.33 -8.49
N ILE A 362 15.75 9.98 -7.52
CA ILE A 362 14.78 11.07 -7.80
C ILE A 362 15.46 12.25 -8.48
N ARG A 363 16.71 12.57 -8.12
CA ARG A 363 17.49 13.66 -8.72
C ARG A 363 18.03 13.33 -10.11
N ALA A 364 18.40 12.09 -10.37
CA ALA A 364 19.01 11.66 -11.64
C ALA A 364 18.04 11.72 -12.81
N ASP A 365 16.77 11.40 -12.59
CA ASP A 365 15.72 11.56 -13.58
C ASP A 365 14.92 12.81 -13.24
N ASP A 366 14.56 13.59 -14.23
CA ASP A 366 13.56 14.67 -14.09
C ASP A 366 12.13 14.11 -13.82
N VAL A 367 12.08 12.94 -13.14
CA VAL A 367 10.90 12.23 -12.69
C VAL A 367 10.06 13.12 -11.79
N HIS A 368 10.72 13.82 -10.88
CA HIS A 368 10.09 14.80 -10.00
C HIS A 368 9.40 15.92 -10.77
N GLY A 369 10.08 16.51 -11.78
CA GLY A 369 9.55 17.62 -12.57
C GLY A 369 8.38 17.25 -13.48
N ARG A 370 8.36 16.04 -14.04
CA ARG A 370 7.29 15.58 -14.95
C ARG A 370 6.03 15.15 -14.22
N ARG A 371 6.14 14.51 -13.08
CA ARG A 371 5.05 13.78 -12.44
C ARG A 371 4.33 14.54 -11.33
N LEU A 372 4.93 15.59 -10.81
CA LEU A 372 4.26 16.50 -9.89
C LEU A 372 3.52 17.65 -10.61
N ARG A 373 3.55 17.68 -11.95
CA ARG A 373 2.90 18.74 -12.75
C ARG A 373 1.44 18.48 -13.09
N GLY A 374 0.79 17.49 -12.59
CA GLY A 374 -0.56 17.14 -13.03
C GLY A 374 -0.56 16.50 -14.43
N VAL A 375 -1.43 15.54 -14.64
CA VAL A 375 -1.57 14.87 -15.94
C VAL A 375 -2.30 15.81 -16.90
N ALA A 376 -1.57 16.43 -17.86
CA ALA A 376 -2.18 17.29 -18.86
C ALA A 376 -3.10 16.47 -19.80
N ARG A 377 -4.18 17.10 -20.29
CA ARG A 377 -4.97 16.52 -21.38
C ARG A 377 -4.05 16.34 -22.60
N GLY A 378 -3.75 15.08 -22.96
CA GLY A 378 -2.94 14.78 -24.15
C GLY A 378 -1.69 13.93 -23.90
N ASP A 379 -1.32 13.66 -22.65
CA ASP A 379 -0.34 12.61 -22.36
C ASP A 379 -1.01 11.27 -22.73
N GLY A 380 -0.41 10.55 -23.69
CA GLY A 380 -1.02 9.42 -24.38
C GLY A 380 -1.52 8.30 -23.47
N PRO A 381 -2.26 7.33 -24.02
CA PRO A 381 -2.89 6.29 -23.24
C PRO A 381 -1.85 5.52 -22.42
N LEU A 382 -2.24 5.07 -21.22
CA LEU A 382 -1.64 3.91 -20.59
C LEU A 382 -1.97 2.72 -21.53
N ALA A 383 -1.26 2.60 -22.64
CA ALA A 383 -1.54 1.53 -23.59
C ALA A 383 -0.90 0.27 -23.05
N VAL A 384 -1.73 -0.68 -22.62
CA VAL A 384 -1.36 -2.09 -22.54
C VAL A 384 -1.03 -2.50 -23.97
N ARG A 385 0.22 -2.80 -24.27
CA ARG A 385 0.57 -3.53 -25.48
C ARG A 385 0.21 -5.00 -25.23
N GLY A 386 -0.99 -5.38 -25.64
CA GLY A 386 -1.25 -6.76 -25.92
C GLY A 386 -0.41 -7.18 -27.15
N ASP A 387 0.39 -8.20 -26.92
CA ASP A 387 0.60 -9.44 -27.66
C ASP A 387 1.80 -10.17 -27.08
#